data_eff7c5599dd20526faeb9fa1878ac129
#
_entry.id   eff7c5599dd20526faeb9fa1878ac129
#
_cell.length_a   1.000
_cell.length_b   1.000
_cell.length_c   1.000
_cell.angle_alpha   90.00
_cell.angle_beta   90.00
_cell.angle_gamma   90.00
#
_symmetry.space_group_name_H-M   'P 1'
#
loop_
_entity.id
_entity.type
_entity.pdbx_description
1 polymer ?
#
loop_
_entity_poly.entity_id
_entity_poly.type
_entity_poly.pdbx_seq_one_letter_code
_entity_poly.pdbx_strand_id
1 'polypeptide(L)'
;PKNLFDLKKAVSKKSFIPTGNQRSFGDVALNDKSIISMRNFNRIIHFNEKKGIIELQSGILLKEVLPIIVKKNWIFPVTPGTKYVSIGGMVANNIHGKNTKKNQIKFYVKNIKLLTPNKKIISCSLKKNKKIFDLTIGGFGLTGIILSVTIQLKKISSFYLKQEIVEFNTYNEFYNRAKKIDNFEYSVSWVDRFTNNKISGLWLFSNHANIKKNHTNFKILNEKKIGI
;
A
#
# COMPACT_ATOMS: atom_id res chain seq x y z
N PRO A 1 -12.65 2.43 19.18
CA PRO A 1 -12.47 3.73 19.87
C PRO A 1 -12.76 4.88 18.91
N LYS A 2 -13.39 5.95 19.39
CA LYS A 2 -13.72 7.15 18.61
C LYS A 2 -12.58 8.19 18.65
N ASN A 3 -11.78 8.18 19.70
CA ASN A 3 -10.72 9.13 19.96
C ASN A 3 -9.54 8.49 20.69
N LEU A 4 -8.49 9.28 20.96
CA LEU A 4 -7.27 8.79 21.63
C LEU A 4 -7.52 8.37 23.09
N PHE A 5 -8.46 9.00 23.77
CA PHE A 5 -8.82 8.65 25.16
C PHE A 5 -9.43 7.24 25.19
N ASP A 6 -10.45 6.99 24.34
CA ASP A 6 -11.06 5.68 24.20
C ASP A 6 -10.04 4.61 23.82
N LEU A 7 -9.10 4.97 22.91
CA LEU A 7 -8.06 4.06 22.47
C LEU A 7 -7.12 3.68 23.64
N LYS A 8 -6.67 4.65 24.43
CA LYS A 8 -5.84 4.39 25.61
C LYS A 8 -6.55 3.55 26.67
N LYS A 9 -7.87 3.68 26.80
CA LYS A 9 -8.70 2.83 27.67
C LYS A 9 -8.78 1.40 27.11
N ALA A 10 -8.94 1.24 25.80
CA ALA A 10 -8.98 -0.07 25.15
C ALA A 10 -7.64 -0.84 25.26
N VAL A 11 -6.51 -0.15 25.18
CA VAL A 11 -5.14 -0.72 25.34
C VAL A 11 -4.88 -1.29 26.74
N SER A 12 -5.73 -0.99 27.73
CA SER A 12 -5.59 -1.56 29.08
C SER A 12 -5.95 -3.06 29.16
N LYS A 13 -6.50 -3.63 28.10
CA LYS A 13 -6.78 -5.07 28.00
C LYS A 13 -5.47 -5.84 27.80
N LYS A 14 -5.34 -7.02 28.41
CA LYS A 14 -4.09 -7.81 28.43
C LYS A 14 -3.71 -8.37 27.04
N SER A 15 -4.67 -8.64 26.15
CA SER A 15 -4.42 -9.18 24.80
C SER A 15 -5.34 -8.53 23.79
N PHE A 16 -4.77 -7.97 22.74
CA PHE A 16 -5.51 -7.40 21.61
C PHE A 16 -4.64 -7.34 20.35
N ILE A 17 -5.29 -7.24 19.21
CA ILE A 17 -4.66 -6.89 17.93
C ILE A 17 -5.30 -5.59 17.38
N PRO A 18 -4.51 -4.59 16.95
CA PRO A 18 -5.05 -3.45 16.21
C PRO A 18 -5.33 -3.84 14.77
N THR A 19 -6.50 -3.48 14.24
CA THR A 19 -6.88 -3.82 12.88
C THR A 19 -7.30 -2.57 12.09
N GLY A 20 -7.04 -2.61 10.78
CA GLY A 20 -7.58 -1.64 9.83
C GLY A 20 -8.89 -2.13 9.21
N ASN A 21 -8.87 -2.42 7.91
CA ASN A 21 -10.03 -2.88 7.15
C ASN A 21 -10.04 -4.38 6.87
N GLN A 22 -9.25 -5.15 7.58
CA GLN A 22 -9.19 -6.63 7.53
C GLN A 22 -9.10 -7.17 6.09
N ARG A 23 -8.10 -6.68 5.33
CA ARG A 23 -7.83 -7.12 3.94
C ARG A 23 -6.60 -8.02 3.83
N SER A 24 -6.04 -8.46 4.95
CA SER A 24 -4.98 -9.45 5.00
C SER A 24 -5.52 -10.84 4.75
N PHE A 25 -4.69 -11.73 4.22
CA PHE A 25 -4.98 -13.15 4.14
C PHE A 25 -4.77 -13.82 5.51
N GLY A 26 -5.45 -14.90 5.74
CA GLY A 26 -5.36 -15.67 6.98
C GLY A 26 -5.86 -14.92 8.21
N ASP A 27 -5.30 -15.24 9.35
CA ASP A 27 -5.72 -14.84 10.68
C ASP A 27 -4.90 -13.68 11.31
N VAL A 28 -3.96 -13.08 10.56
CA VAL A 28 -3.06 -12.03 11.06
C VAL A 28 -3.76 -10.79 11.65
N ALA A 29 -5.02 -10.58 11.33
CA ALA A 29 -5.84 -9.47 11.83
C ALA A 29 -6.87 -9.93 12.88
N LEU A 30 -6.76 -11.16 13.36
CA LEU A 30 -7.66 -11.76 14.33
C LEU A 30 -6.98 -11.94 15.69
N ASN A 31 -7.78 -11.99 16.73
CA ASN A 31 -7.35 -12.30 18.09
C ASN A 31 -8.58 -12.84 18.84
N ASP A 32 -8.41 -13.92 19.54
CA ASP A 32 -9.45 -14.62 20.30
C ASP A 32 -10.02 -13.83 21.48
N LYS A 33 -9.29 -12.82 21.98
CA LYS A 33 -9.71 -12.01 23.13
C LYS A 33 -10.22 -10.62 22.74
N SER A 34 -9.50 -9.89 21.89
CA SER A 34 -9.89 -8.52 21.57
C SER A 34 -9.30 -8.00 20.26
N ILE A 35 -10.13 -7.35 19.47
CA ILE A 35 -9.74 -6.62 18.26
C ILE A 35 -10.02 -5.14 18.48
N ILE A 36 -9.05 -4.27 18.18
CA ILE A 36 -9.20 -2.82 18.26
C ILE A 36 -9.25 -2.27 16.82
N SER A 37 -10.45 -1.92 16.35
CA SER A 37 -10.61 -1.31 15.03
C SER A 37 -10.09 0.13 15.03
N MET A 38 -9.20 0.43 14.09
CA MET A 38 -8.63 1.77 13.90
C MET A 38 -9.40 2.61 12.87
N ARG A 39 -10.53 2.13 12.35
CA ARG A 39 -11.27 2.75 11.24
C ARG A 39 -11.75 4.19 11.51
N ASN A 40 -11.95 4.58 12.78
CA ASN A 40 -12.32 5.94 13.15
C ASN A 40 -11.12 6.93 13.14
N PHE A 41 -9.88 6.43 13.06
CA PHE A 41 -8.67 7.23 12.87
C PHE A 41 -8.41 7.37 11.36
N ASN A 42 -9.21 8.18 10.68
CA ASN A 42 -9.31 8.21 9.22
C ASN A 42 -9.10 9.60 8.60
N ARG A 43 -8.27 10.45 9.23
CA ARG A 43 -8.02 11.81 8.75
C ARG A 43 -6.69 11.92 8.02
N ILE A 44 -6.63 12.83 7.04
CA ILE A 44 -5.40 13.40 6.54
C ILE A 44 -4.98 14.47 7.54
N ILE A 45 -3.80 14.31 8.17
CA ILE A 45 -3.30 15.23 9.19
C ILE A 45 -2.60 16.41 8.51
N HIS A 46 -1.74 16.11 7.54
CA HIS A 46 -0.98 17.13 6.82
C HIS A 46 -0.63 16.64 5.42
N PHE A 47 -0.65 17.53 4.43
CA PHE A 47 -0.17 17.26 3.08
C PHE A 47 0.66 18.42 2.55
N ASN A 48 1.96 18.21 2.42
CA ASN A 48 2.87 19.14 1.75
C ASN A 48 2.88 18.82 0.25
N GLU A 49 2.03 19.50 -0.52
CA GLU A 49 1.89 19.30 -1.96
C GLU A 49 3.18 19.58 -2.75
N LYS A 50 4.00 20.53 -2.30
CA LYS A 50 5.25 20.87 -2.99
C LYS A 50 6.28 19.76 -2.89
N LYS A 51 6.37 19.09 -1.72
CA LYS A 51 7.34 18.03 -1.44
C LYS A 51 6.76 16.62 -1.64
N GLY A 52 5.45 16.49 -1.79
CA GLY A 52 4.77 15.19 -1.87
C GLY A 52 4.90 14.38 -0.57
N ILE A 53 4.88 15.06 0.59
CA ILE A 53 4.94 14.41 1.90
C ILE A 53 3.56 14.51 2.54
N ILE A 54 2.99 13.36 2.90
CA ILE A 54 1.66 13.29 3.50
C ILE A 54 1.72 12.56 4.86
N GLU A 55 1.04 13.11 5.87
CA GLU A 55 0.80 12.45 7.14
C GLU A 55 -0.66 12.03 7.23
N LEU A 56 -0.90 10.76 7.48
CA LEU A 56 -2.20 10.09 7.47
C LEU A 56 -2.44 9.35 8.77
N GLN A 57 -3.64 9.42 9.33
CA GLN A 57 -4.06 8.52 10.39
C GLN A 57 -4.13 7.07 9.87
N SER A 58 -3.87 6.11 10.75
CA SER A 58 -3.66 4.70 10.38
C SER A 58 -4.90 4.00 9.81
N GLY A 59 -6.10 4.43 10.18
CA GLY A 59 -7.36 3.81 9.77
C GLY A 59 -7.93 4.34 8.46
N ILE A 60 -7.38 5.43 7.88
CA ILE A 60 -7.82 5.91 6.57
C ILE A 60 -7.52 4.89 5.49
N LEU A 61 -8.44 4.71 4.55
CA LEU A 61 -8.24 3.78 3.43
C LEU A 61 -7.50 4.44 2.28
N LEU A 62 -6.75 3.63 1.55
CA LEU A 62 -6.08 4.07 0.32
C LEU A 62 -7.09 4.69 -0.66
N LYS A 63 -8.29 4.10 -0.82
CA LYS A 63 -9.37 4.63 -1.67
C LYS A 63 -9.83 6.05 -1.31
N GLU A 64 -9.70 6.45 -0.03
CA GLU A 64 -10.12 7.76 0.45
C GLU A 64 -9.05 8.83 0.18
N VAL A 65 -7.78 8.43 0.12
CA VAL A 65 -6.64 9.31 -0.12
C VAL A 65 -6.34 9.50 -1.61
N LEU A 66 -6.47 8.45 -2.41
CA LEU A 66 -6.10 8.45 -3.84
C LEU A 66 -6.74 9.60 -4.64
N PRO A 67 -8.06 9.88 -4.56
CA PRO A 67 -8.67 10.96 -5.34
C PRO A 67 -8.10 12.34 -5.02
N ILE A 68 -7.60 12.54 -3.80
CA ILE A 68 -7.05 13.81 -3.32
C ILE A 68 -5.66 14.03 -3.88
N ILE A 69 -4.78 13.02 -3.75
CA ILE A 69 -3.38 13.15 -4.16
C ILE A 69 -3.19 13.09 -5.68
N VAL A 70 -4.01 12.27 -6.39
CA VAL A 70 -3.93 12.14 -7.86
C VAL A 70 -4.27 13.46 -8.56
N LYS A 71 -5.25 14.21 -8.07
CA LYS A 71 -5.57 15.57 -8.57
C LYS A 71 -4.39 16.55 -8.48
N LYS A 72 -3.42 16.26 -7.64
CA LYS A 72 -2.20 17.05 -7.43
C LYS A 72 -0.97 16.44 -8.12
N ASN A 73 -1.18 15.45 -9.00
CA ASN A 73 -0.15 14.68 -9.68
C ASN A 73 0.80 13.92 -8.73
N TRP A 74 0.25 13.40 -7.63
CA TRP A 74 0.94 12.53 -6.71
C TRP A 74 0.25 11.17 -6.63
N ILE A 75 1.04 10.12 -6.39
CA ILE A 75 0.52 8.77 -6.17
C ILE A 75 1.28 8.10 -5.02
N PHE A 76 0.66 7.12 -4.37
CA PHE A 76 1.41 6.23 -3.50
C PHE A 76 2.47 5.49 -4.32
N PRO A 77 3.73 5.52 -3.87
CA PRO A 77 4.84 4.88 -4.62
C PRO A 77 4.69 3.37 -4.71
N VAL A 78 3.94 2.78 -3.79
CA VAL A 78 3.63 1.34 -3.75
C VAL A 78 2.15 1.19 -3.47
N THR A 79 1.45 0.45 -4.33
CA THR A 79 0.02 0.18 -4.20
C THR A 79 -0.23 -1.33 -4.18
N PRO A 80 -0.98 -1.84 -3.20
CA PRO A 80 -1.35 -3.25 -3.16
C PRO A 80 -2.45 -3.57 -4.19
N GLY A 81 -2.83 -4.83 -4.31
CA GLY A 81 -3.87 -5.30 -5.25
C GLY A 81 -5.28 -4.74 -5.00
N THR A 82 -5.51 -4.08 -3.86
CA THR A 82 -6.80 -3.46 -3.53
C THR A 82 -6.65 -2.08 -2.91
N LYS A 83 -7.56 -1.17 -3.26
CA LYS A 83 -7.64 0.19 -2.66
C LYS A 83 -8.34 0.22 -1.29
N TYR A 84 -8.89 -0.89 -0.84
CA TYR A 84 -9.66 -0.98 0.41
C TYR A 84 -8.80 -1.27 1.65
N VAL A 85 -7.49 -1.25 1.53
CA VAL A 85 -6.55 -1.38 2.66
C VAL A 85 -6.46 -0.08 3.46
N SER A 86 -6.24 -0.18 4.77
CA SER A 86 -5.92 0.98 5.61
C SER A 86 -4.43 1.29 5.57
N ILE A 87 -4.07 2.56 5.77
CA ILE A 87 -2.66 3.01 5.75
C ILE A 87 -1.83 2.32 6.84
N GLY A 88 -2.37 2.21 8.06
CA GLY A 88 -1.69 1.47 9.14
C GLY A 88 -1.47 0.00 8.79
N GLY A 89 -2.47 -0.65 8.17
CA GLY A 89 -2.35 -2.03 7.69
C GLY A 89 -1.31 -2.19 6.58
N MET A 90 -1.22 -1.24 5.65
CA MET A 90 -0.18 -1.24 4.62
C MET A 90 1.22 -1.25 5.24
N VAL A 91 1.46 -0.43 6.26
CA VAL A 91 2.75 -0.35 6.95
C VAL A 91 3.00 -1.58 7.81
N ALA A 92 2.01 -2.01 8.61
CA ALA A 92 2.14 -3.16 9.48
C ALA A 92 2.42 -4.48 8.73
N ASN A 93 1.97 -4.58 7.46
CA ASN A 93 2.25 -5.73 6.60
C ASN A 93 3.44 -5.48 5.64
N ASN A 94 4.10 -4.33 5.71
CA ASN A 94 5.14 -3.92 4.76
C ASN A 94 4.74 -4.27 3.31
N ILE A 95 3.57 -3.80 2.89
CA ILE A 95 2.98 -4.19 1.59
C ILE A 95 3.96 -3.96 0.44
N HIS A 96 3.88 -4.83 -0.54
CA HIS A 96 4.54 -4.65 -1.83
C HIS A 96 3.54 -4.28 -2.93
N GLY A 97 4.06 -3.69 -4.01
CA GLY A 97 3.30 -3.35 -5.21
C GLY A 97 3.78 -4.10 -6.44
N LYS A 98 3.32 -3.65 -7.59
CA LYS A 98 3.74 -4.14 -8.91
C LYS A 98 4.97 -3.40 -9.46
N ASN A 99 5.59 -2.56 -8.66
CA ASN A 99 6.82 -1.85 -9.00
C ASN A 99 7.96 -2.85 -9.26
N THR A 100 8.74 -2.61 -10.29
CA THR A 100 9.92 -3.41 -10.62
C THR A 100 11.08 -3.14 -9.65
N LYS A 101 11.17 -1.90 -9.13
CA LYS A 101 12.20 -1.46 -8.17
C LYS A 101 11.54 -0.86 -6.92
N LYS A 102 12.20 -1.01 -5.75
CA LYS A 102 11.72 -0.47 -4.45
C LYS A 102 10.23 -0.75 -4.22
N ASN A 103 9.82 -1.98 -4.39
CA ASN A 103 8.43 -2.42 -4.42
C ASN A 103 7.78 -2.57 -3.04
N GLN A 104 8.44 -2.19 -1.93
CA GLN A 104 7.94 -2.28 -0.57
C GLN A 104 7.69 -0.89 0.02
N ILE A 105 6.63 -0.76 0.83
CA ILE A 105 6.23 0.52 1.42
C ILE A 105 7.30 1.08 2.38
N LYS A 106 8.12 0.24 3.01
CA LYS A 106 9.18 0.64 3.93
C LYS A 106 10.15 1.68 3.37
N PHE A 107 10.40 1.65 2.06
CA PHE A 107 11.31 2.61 1.41
C PHE A 107 10.80 4.06 1.41
N TYR A 108 9.52 4.25 1.68
CA TYR A 108 8.82 5.53 1.54
C TYR A 108 8.23 6.05 2.85
N VAL A 109 8.19 5.23 3.90
CA VAL A 109 7.78 5.66 5.24
C VAL A 109 8.88 6.54 5.84
N LYS A 110 8.51 7.77 6.23
CA LYS A 110 9.40 8.75 6.85
C LYS A 110 9.30 8.76 8.36
N ASN A 111 8.08 8.60 8.89
CA ASN A 111 7.82 8.62 10.32
C ASN A 111 6.57 7.82 10.65
N ILE A 112 6.55 7.24 11.84
CA ILE A 112 5.40 6.55 12.43
C ILE A 112 5.18 7.14 13.82
N LYS A 113 3.94 7.55 14.14
CA LYS A 113 3.51 7.80 15.52
C LYS A 113 2.88 6.53 16.05
N LEU A 114 3.46 5.97 17.10
CA LEU A 114 3.09 4.69 17.68
C LEU A 114 2.59 4.88 19.12
N LEU A 115 1.44 4.31 19.45
CA LEU A 115 0.97 4.15 20.82
C LEU A 115 1.49 2.81 21.35
N THR A 116 2.36 2.86 22.33
CA THR A 116 2.99 1.69 22.94
C THR A 116 2.06 1.03 23.99
N PRO A 117 2.31 -0.22 24.41
CA PRO A 117 1.52 -0.91 25.43
C PRO A 117 1.41 -0.15 26.76
N ASN A 118 2.45 0.59 27.14
CA ASN A 118 2.44 1.45 28.32
C ASN A 118 1.79 2.82 28.12
N LYS A 119 0.97 2.97 27.07
CA LYS A 119 0.16 4.15 26.72
C LYS A 119 0.94 5.41 26.39
N LYS A 120 2.27 5.30 26.17
CA LYS A 120 3.09 6.42 25.69
C LYS A 120 2.99 6.50 24.16
N ILE A 121 2.97 7.74 23.65
CA ILE A 121 3.05 7.99 22.20
C ILE A 121 4.50 8.32 21.87
N ILE A 122 5.08 7.54 20.96
CA ILE A 122 6.45 7.75 20.48
C ILE A 122 6.45 8.01 18.99
N SER A 123 7.41 8.82 18.55
CA SER A 123 7.70 9.03 17.13
C SER A 123 8.88 8.16 16.74
N CYS A 124 8.73 7.39 15.66
CA CYS A 124 9.72 6.45 15.15
C CYS A 124 10.07 6.78 13.70
N SER A 125 11.36 6.82 13.40
CA SER A 125 11.90 7.07 12.06
C SER A 125 13.29 6.45 11.93
N LEU A 126 13.91 6.54 10.76
CA LEU A 126 15.30 6.11 10.56
C LEU A 126 16.30 6.83 11.48
N LYS A 127 15.95 8.05 11.97
CA LYS A 127 16.82 8.88 12.85
C LYS A 127 16.43 8.83 14.32
N LYS A 128 15.21 8.37 14.65
CA LYS A 128 14.68 8.38 16.02
C LYS A 128 13.94 7.07 16.28
N ASN A 129 14.28 6.37 17.38
CA ASN A 129 13.70 5.09 17.74
C ASN A 129 13.76 4.06 16.58
N LYS A 130 14.91 4.02 15.89
CA LYS A 130 15.12 3.24 14.65
C LYS A 130 14.74 1.77 14.81
N LYS A 131 15.16 1.12 15.90
CA LYS A 131 14.85 -0.30 16.15
C LYS A 131 13.34 -0.56 16.16
N ILE A 132 12.55 0.30 16.83
CA ILE A 132 11.09 0.17 16.87
C ILE A 132 10.50 0.51 15.51
N PHE A 133 11.04 1.50 14.80
CA PHE A 133 10.63 1.83 13.44
C PHE A 133 10.75 0.62 12.51
N ASP A 134 11.91 -0.01 12.49
CA ASP A 134 12.19 -1.17 11.63
C ASP A 134 11.30 -2.38 12.02
N LEU A 135 11.07 -2.62 13.31
CA LEU A 135 10.21 -3.69 13.81
C LEU A 135 8.71 -3.43 13.57
N THR A 136 8.29 -2.17 13.46
CA THR A 136 6.88 -1.83 13.24
C THR A 136 6.47 -2.04 11.79
N ILE A 137 7.38 -1.79 10.85
CA ILE A 137 7.13 -2.01 9.42
C ILE A 137 7.24 -3.51 9.13
N GLY A 138 6.11 -4.14 8.82
CA GLY A 138 6.01 -5.60 8.69
C GLY A 138 5.87 -6.34 10.02
N GLY A 139 5.63 -5.62 11.13
CA GLY A 139 5.50 -6.19 12.48
C GLY A 139 4.07 -6.59 12.87
N PHE A 140 3.12 -6.60 11.93
CA PHE A 140 1.74 -7.06 12.09
C PHE A 140 0.99 -6.45 13.28
N GLY A 141 1.40 -5.24 13.74
CA GLY A 141 0.79 -4.56 14.89
C GLY A 141 1.30 -5.02 16.25
N LEU A 142 2.31 -5.90 16.31
CA LEU A 142 2.83 -6.47 17.57
C LEU A 142 3.70 -5.49 18.37
N THR A 143 4.20 -4.42 17.75
CA THR A 143 5.03 -3.39 18.42
C THR A 143 4.20 -2.33 19.14
N GLY A 144 2.88 -2.25 18.85
CA GLY A 144 1.97 -1.24 19.34
C GLY A 144 0.97 -0.79 18.28
N ILE A 145 0.19 0.23 18.58
CA ILE A 145 -0.84 0.74 17.66
C ILE A 145 -0.28 1.90 16.85
N ILE A 146 -0.24 1.76 15.53
CA ILE A 146 0.10 2.85 14.61
C ILE A 146 -1.04 3.88 14.66
N LEU A 147 -0.72 5.11 15.08
CA LEU A 147 -1.67 6.23 15.11
C LEU A 147 -1.66 6.99 13.80
N SER A 148 -0.48 7.37 13.33
CA SER A 148 -0.29 8.02 12.03
C SER A 148 1.01 7.60 11.36
N VAL A 149 1.06 7.80 10.05
CA VAL A 149 2.22 7.50 9.21
C VAL A 149 2.49 8.69 8.30
N THR A 150 3.76 9.12 8.22
CA THR A 150 4.24 10.09 7.24
C THR A 150 4.88 9.35 6.09
N ILE A 151 4.41 9.58 4.86
CA ILE A 151 4.83 8.87 3.66
C ILE A 151 5.32 9.88 2.62
N GLN A 152 6.42 9.53 1.94
CA GLN A 152 6.85 10.20 0.72
C GLN A 152 6.04 9.66 -0.45
N LEU A 153 5.27 10.51 -1.10
CA LEU A 153 4.56 10.22 -2.33
C LEU A 153 5.50 10.30 -3.54
N LYS A 154 5.09 9.69 -4.64
CA LYS A 154 5.75 9.75 -5.93
C LYS A 154 5.06 10.78 -6.83
N LYS A 155 5.84 11.67 -7.43
CA LYS A 155 5.35 12.58 -8.47
C LYS A 155 5.11 11.81 -9.76
N ILE A 156 4.00 12.07 -10.42
CA ILE A 156 3.65 11.45 -11.71
C ILE A 156 3.38 12.53 -12.76
N SER A 157 3.71 12.23 -14.01
CA SER A 157 3.38 13.07 -15.17
C SER A 157 1.90 12.94 -15.53
N SER A 158 1.34 11.77 -15.36
CA SER A 158 -0.04 11.42 -15.63
C SER A 158 -0.48 10.24 -14.78
N PHE A 159 -1.76 10.14 -14.44
CA PHE A 159 -2.35 8.96 -13.81
C PHE A 159 -2.71 7.84 -14.83
N TYR A 160 -2.60 8.12 -16.12
CA TYR A 160 -2.73 7.10 -17.16
C TYR A 160 -1.43 6.29 -17.28
N LEU A 161 -1.59 5.01 -17.58
CA LEU A 161 -0.50 4.09 -17.82
C LEU A 161 -0.48 3.70 -19.30
N LYS A 162 0.70 3.76 -19.93
CA LYS A 162 0.96 3.05 -21.18
C LYS A 162 1.30 1.62 -20.81
N GLN A 163 0.47 0.68 -21.28
CA GLN A 163 0.61 -0.74 -20.98
C GLN A 163 0.97 -1.52 -22.22
N GLU A 164 1.89 -2.46 -22.07
CA GLU A 164 2.23 -3.49 -23.04
C GLU A 164 1.82 -4.85 -22.46
N ILE A 165 1.14 -5.65 -23.28
CA ILE A 165 0.73 -7.00 -22.91
C ILE A 165 1.43 -7.97 -23.84
N VAL A 166 2.09 -8.95 -23.27
CA VAL A 166 2.88 -9.94 -24.01
C VAL A 166 2.48 -11.34 -23.53
N GLU A 167 2.11 -12.19 -24.48
CA GLU A 167 1.85 -13.60 -24.23
C GLU A 167 3.15 -14.38 -24.11
N PHE A 168 3.13 -15.45 -23.31
CA PHE A 168 4.17 -16.45 -23.24
C PHE A 168 3.52 -17.86 -23.14
N ASN A 169 4.14 -18.83 -23.79
CA ASN A 169 3.65 -20.21 -23.84
C ASN A 169 4.68 -21.21 -23.32
N THR A 170 5.84 -20.72 -22.88
CA THR A 170 6.92 -21.54 -22.33
C THR A 170 7.61 -20.85 -21.16
N TYR A 171 8.25 -21.64 -20.30
CA TYR A 171 9.08 -21.11 -19.22
C TYR A 171 10.26 -20.29 -19.74
N ASN A 172 10.86 -20.69 -20.87
CA ASN A 172 11.98 -19.95 -21.47
C ASN A 172 11.55 -18.57 -21.97
N GLU A 173 10.38 -18.46 -22.59
CA GLU A 173 9.81 -17.17 -22.97
C GLU A 173 9.55 -16.29 -21.75
N PHE A 174 8.92 -16.83 -20.70
CA PHE A 174 8.71 -16.13 -19.45
C PHE A 174 10.04 -15.61 -18.88
N TYR A 175 11.06 -16.47 -18.75
CA TYR A 175 12.36 -16.11 -18.20
C TYR A 175 13.11 -15.06 -19.03
N ASN A 176 13.09 -15.17 -20.36
CA ASN A 176 13.74 -14.19 -21.23
C ASN A 176 13.08 -12.81 -21.17
N ARG A 177 11.78 -12.76 -20.91
CA ARG A 177 11.07 -11.49 -20.70
C ARG A 177 11.37 -10.90 -19.32
N ALA A 178 11.55 -11.73 -18.30
CA ALA A 178 11.95 -11.29 -16.98
C ALA A 178 13.24 -10.45 -16.98
N LYS A 179 14.17 -10.75 -17.89
CA LYS A 179 15.43 -10.00 -18.06
C LYS A 179 15.22 -8.54 -18.51
N LYS A 180 14.06 -8.22 -19.11
CA LYS A 180 13.72 -6.87 -19.60
C LYS A 180 12.85 -6.07 -18.63
N ILE A 181 12.53 -6.61 -17.47
CA ILE A 181 11.59 -6.02 -16.50
C ILE A 181 12.03 -4.63 -16.00
N ASP A 182 13.33 -4.40 -15.94
CA ASP A 182 13.93 -3.15 -15.44
C ASP A 182 13.66 -1.93 -16.30
N ASN A 183 13.20 -2.12 -17.54
CA ASN A 183 12.81 -1.04 -18.46
C ASN A 183 11.43 -0.47 -18.14
N PHE A 184 10.68 -1.14 -17.26
CA PHE A 184 9.31 -0.75 -16.91
C PHE A 184 9.22 -0.40 -15.43
N GLU A 185 8.30 0.49 -15.14
CA GLU A 185 8.03 0.91 -13.78
C GLU A 185 7.18 -0.12 -13.02
N TYR A 186 6.23 -0.71 -13.72
CA TYR A 186 5.33 -1.73 -13.18
C TYR A 186 5.34 -2.97 -14.05
N SER A 187 5.25 -4.12 -13.39
CA SER A 187 5.17 -5.40 -14.05
C SER A 187 4.31 -6.37 -13.25
N VAL A 188 3.48 -7.11 -13.94
CA VAL A 188 2.71 -8.21 -13.37
C VAL A 188 2.52 -9.30 -14.41
N SER A 189 2.69 -10.55 -14.01
CA SER A 189 2.36 -11.70 -14.86
C SER A 189 1.15 -12.44 -14.30
N TRP A 190 0.27 -12.85 -15.21
CA TRP A 190 -0.78 -13.80 -14.94
C TRP A 190 -0.41 -15.11 -15.59
N VAL A 191 -0.34 -16.19 -14.80
CA VAL A 191 0.19 -17.48 -15.22
C VAL A 191 -0.91 -18.52 -15.15
N ASP A 192 -1.21 -19.17 -16.26
CA ASP A 192 -2.03 -20.38 -16.32
C ASP A 192 -1.13 -21.60 -16.18
N ARG A 193 -1.42 -22.43 -15.16
CA ARG A 193 -0.72 -23.67 -14.90
C ARG A 193 -1.59 -24.92 -15.09
N PHE A 194 -2.86 -24.72 -15.44
CA PHE A 194 -3.85 -25.80 -15.44
C PHE A 194 -4.14 -26.36 -16.84
N THR A 195 -3.75 -25.62 -17.89
CA THR A 195 -4.01 -26.04 -19.27
C THR A 195 -2.85 -26.88 -19.79
N ASN A 196 -3.11 -28.17 -20.05
CA ASN A 196 -2.23 -29.12 -20.79
C ASN A 196 -0.80 -29.30 -20.24
N ASN A 197 -0.58 -29.25 -18.93
CA ASN A 197 0.74 -29.37 -18.30
C ASN A 197 1.82 -28.39 -18.85
N LYS A 198 1.42 -27.33 -19.55
CA LYS A 198 2.29 -26.28 -20.05
C LYS A 198 2.11 -25.02 -19.23
N ILE A 199 3.16 -24.25 -19.11
CA ILE A 199 3.09 -22.92 -18.54
C ILE A 199 2.77 -21.93 -19.66
N SER A 200 1.68 -21.19 -19.52
CA SER A 200 1.32 -20.10 -20.42
C SER A 200 0.77 -18.91 -19.63
N GLY A 201 0.66 -17.77 -20.27
CA GLY A 201 0.06 -16.61 -19.61
C GLY A 201 0.31 -15.30 -20.30
N LEU A 202 -0.02 -14.24 -19.56
CA LEU A 202 0.14 -12.87 -20.00
C LEU A 202 1.13 -12.16 -19.09
N TRP A 203 2.02 -11.36 -19.68
CA TRP A 203 2.85 -10.43 -18.93
C TRP A 203 2.47 -9.00 -19.29
N LEU A 204 2.12 -8.22 -18.28
CA LEU A 204 1.71 -6.84 -18.39
C LEU A 204 2.84 -5.95 -17.87
N PHE A 205 3.33 -5.05 -18.71
CA PHE A 205 4.34 -4.06 -18.38
C PHE A 205 3.74 -2.67 -18.51
N SER A 206 4.09 -1.75 -17.63
CA SER A 206 3.50 -0.42 -17.67
C SER A 206 4.47 0.66 -17.20
N ASN A 207 4.34 1.83 -17.84
CA ASN A 207 4.95 3.08 -17.42
C ASN A 207 3.88 4.18 -17.35
N HIS A 208 4.09 5.22 -16.53
CA HIS A 208 3.21 6.39 -16.61
C HIS A 208 3.30 7.03 -17.99
N ALA A 209 2.12 7.29 -18.59
CA ALA A 209 2.05 7.92 -19.90
C ALA A 209 2.50 9.38 -19.83
N ASN A 210 3.29 9.81 -20.82
CA ASN A 210 3.62 11.21 -20.98
C ASN A 210 2.60 11.87 -21.89
N ILE A 211 1.53 12.42 -21.30
CA ILE A 211 0.42 13.00 -22.07
C ILE A 211 0.64 14.49 -22.21
N LYS A 212 0.99 14.93 -23.41
CA LYS A 212 0.76 16.30 -23.83
C LYS A 212 -0.75 16.49 -23.95
N LYS A 213 -1.31 17.61 -23.49
CA LYS A 213 -2.74 17.93 -23.25
C LYS A 213 -3.78 17.58 -24.35
N ASN A 214 -3.41 17.03 -25.49
CA ASN A 214 -4.26 16.91 -26.69
C ASN A 214 -4.63 15.48 -27.11
N HIS A 215 -4.43 14.46 -26.28
CA HIS A 215 -4.87 13.10 -26.64
C HIS A 215 -6.18 12.73 -25.96
N THR A 216 -7.27 12.75 -26.71
CA THR A 216 -8.67 12.48 -26.26
C THR A 216 -9.07 11.00 -26.35
N ASN A 217 -8.23 10.12 -26.89
CA ASN A 217 -8.58 8.70 -27.10
C ASN A 217 -8.06 7.80 -25.98
N PHE A 218 -8.63 7.93 -24.78
CA PHE A 218 -8.36 6.99 -23.70
C PHE A 218 -9.52 6.00 -23.54
N LYS A 219 -9.22 4.71 -23.61
CA LYS A 219 -10.16 3.67 -23.22
C LYS A 219 -10.23 3.66 -21.70
N ILE A 220 -11.23 4.30 -21.13
CA ILE A 220 -11.54 4.21 -19.70
C ILE A 220 -12.19 2.83 -19.49
N LEU A 221 -11.47 1.94 -18.82
CA LEU A 221 -12.06 0.69 -18.34
C LEU A 221 -12.98 1.06 -17.17
N ASN A 222 -14.29 1.05 -17.41
CA ASN A 222 -15.27 1.19 -16.36
C ASN A 222 -15.22 -0.03 -15.44
N GLU A 223 -15.03 0.19 -14.13
CA GLU A 223 -15.02 -0.86 -13.10
C GLU A 223 -16.25 -1.78 -13.14
N LYS A 224 -17.37 -1.33 -13.72
CA LYS A 224 -18.62 -2.09 -13.88
C LYS A 224 -18.58 -3.19 -14.96
N LYS A 225 -17.54 -3.27 -15.78
CA LYS A 225 -17.42 -4.27 -16.87
C LYS A 225 -16.44 -5.41 -16.56
N ILE A 226 -15.78 -5.38 -15.42
CA ILE A 226 -14.98 -6.51 -14.95
C ILE A 226 -15.89 -7.28 -14.00
N GLY A 227 -16.70 -8.18 -14.58
CA GLY A 227 -17.40 -9.19 -13.81
C GLY A 227 -16.36 -10.14 -13.22
N ILE A 228 -16.24 -10.16 -11.90
CA ILE A 228 -15.67 -11.23 -11.10
C ILE A 228 -16.85 -11.83 -10.35
#